data_998052929dc15e3c369b0e703cc98fd9
#
_entry.id   998052929dc15e3c369b0e703cc98fd9
#
_cell.length_a   1.000
_cell.length_b   1.000
_cell.length_c   1.000
_cell.angle_alpha   90.00
_cell.angle_beta   90.00
_cell.angle_gamma   90.00
#
_symmetry.space_group_name_H-M   'P 1'
#
loop_
_entity.id
_entity.type
_entity.pdbx_description
1 polymer ?
#
loop_
_entity_poly.entity_id
_entity_poly.type
_entity_poly.pdbx_seq_one_letter_code
_entity_poly.pdbx_strand_id
1 'polypeptide(L)' 'MKPEDLTEEEQRVAKRFRVICNEQIESLEDKLPAVTHPLEKDGILKEIDALLDLVDQANERAVELVRIYNEERKYGHEK' A
#
# COMPACT_ATOMS: atom_id res chain seq x y z
N MET A 1 -13.54 -2.99 6.61
CA MET A 1 -14.29 -3.53 5.44
C MET A 1 -13.84 -4.96 5.16
N LYS A 2 -14.79 -5.86 4.99
CA LYS A 2 -14.50 -7.27 4.76
C LYS A 2 -14.15 -7.52 3.29
N PRO A 3 -13.25 -8.47 2.99
CA PRO A 3 -12.89 -8.77 1.59
C PRO A 3 -14.08 -9.17 0.72
N GLU A 4 -15.06 -9.83 1.29
CA GLU A 4 -16.27 -10.27 0.56
C GLU A 4 -17.18 -9.10 0.14
N ASP A 5 -17.00 -7.93 0.72
CA ASP A 5 -17.76 -6.73 0.35
C ASP A 5 -17.13 -5.98 -0.82
N LEU A 6 -15.98 -6.43 -1.30
CA LEU A 6 -15.25 -5.79 -2.38
C LEU A 6 -15.61 -6.42 -3.73
N THR A 7 -15.62 -5.58 -4.77
CA THR A 7 -15.72 -6.07 -6.15
C THR A 7 -14.45 -6.81 -6.52
N GLU A 8 -14.48 -7.58 -7.61
CA GLU A 8 -13.29 -8.26 -8.12
C GLU A 8 -12.14 -7.30 -8.39
N GLU A 9 -12.46 -6.17 -9.00
CA GLU A 9 -11.46 -5.14 -9.30
C GLU A 9 -10.84 -4.58 -8.03
N GLU A 10 -11.68 -4.29 -7.03
CA GLU A 10 -11.21 -3.79 -5.74
C GLU A 10 -10.34 -4.81 -5.03
N GLN A 11 -10.72 -6.08 -5.08
CA GLN A 11 -9.91 -7.16 -4.49
C GLN A 11 -8.55 -7.28 -5.14
N ARG A 12 -8.48 -7.14 -6.47
CA ARG A 12 -7.21 -7.16 -7.21
C ARG A 12 -6.31 -6.00 -6.81
N VAL A 13 -6.89 -4.81 -6.73
CA VAL A 13 -6.15 -3.61 -6.33
C VAL A 13 -5.64 -3.75 -4.90
N ALA A 14 -6.49 -4.25 -3.98
CA ALA A 14 -6.09 -4.47 -2.59
C ALA A 14 -4.92 -5.46 -2.49
N LYS A 15 -5.00 -6.55 -3.23
CA LYS A 15 -3.94 -7.55 -3.26
C LYS A 15 -2.63 -6.94 -3.78
N ARG A 16 -2.71 -6.20 -4.87
CA ARG A 16 -1.53 -5.53 -5.46
C ARG A 16 -0.93 -4.53 -4.49
N PHE A 17 -1.78 -3.76 -3.84
CA PHE A 17 -1.35 -2.78 -2.85
C PHE A 17 -0.57 -3.45 -1.71
N ARG A 18 -1.11 -4.57 -1.19
CA ARG A 18 -0.43 -5.33 -0.12
C ARG A 18 0.92 -5.87 -0.59
N VAL A 19 0.98 -6.39 -1.82
CA VAL A 19 2.23 -6.92 -2.37
C VAL A 19 3.29 -5.82 -2.45
N ILE A 20 2.93 -4.65 -2.97
CA ILE A 20 3.86 -3.52 -3.09
C ILE A 20 4.36 -3.09 -1.71
N CYS A 21 3.45 -2.96 -0.74
CA CYS A 21 3.83 -2.58 0.61
C CYS A 21 4.76 -3.62 1.26
N ASN A 22 4.44 -4.90 1.10
CA ASN A 22 5.27 -5.98 1.65
C ASN A 22 6.66 -6.01 1.02
N GLU A 23 6.78 -5.76 -0.28
CA GLU A 23 8.07 -5.68 -0.95
C GLU A 23 8.92 -4.54 -0.39
N GLN A 24 8.30 -3.39 -0.14
CA GLN A 24 9.00 -2.26 0.47
C GLN A 24 9.42 -2.56 1.90
N ILE A 25 8.58 -3.24 2.68
CA ILE A 25 8.91 -3.65 4.04
C ILE A 25 10.12 -4.58 4.01
N GLU A 26 10.12 -5.58 3.14
CA GLU A 26 11.26 -6.51 3.00
C GLU A 26 12.55 -5.76 2.66
N SER A 27 12.47 -4.82 1.73
CA SER A 27 13.63 -4.02 1.34
C SER A 27 14.18 -3.22 2.52
N LEU A 28 13.30 -2.64 3.33
CA LEU A 28 13.72 -1.89 4.52
C LEU A 28 14.29 -2.81 5.59
N GLU A 29 13.70 -3.98 5.80
CA GLU A 29 14.22 -4.96 6.75
C GLU A 29 15.60 -5.44 6.35
N ASP A 30 15.86 -5.63 5.05
CA ASP A 30 17.16 -6.04 4.54
C ASP A 30 18.24 -4.98 4.80
N LYS A 31 17.86 -3.73 4.87
CA LYS A 31 18.78 -2.63 5.16
C LYS A 31 19.15 -2.54 6.64
N LEU A 32 18.27 -2.99 7.52
CA LEU A 32 18.47 -2.84 8.97
C LEU A 32 19.81 -3.37 9.47
N PRO A 33 20.27 -4.58 9.06
CA PRO A 33 21.55 -5.09 9.55
C PRO A 33 22.76 -4.24 9.15
N ALA A 34 22.66 -3.51 8.04
CA ALA A 34 23.73 -2.64 7.55
C ALA A 34 23.72 -1.26 8.17
N VAL A 35 22.62 -0.87 8.79
CA VAL A 35 22.46 0.45 9.40
C VAL A 35 22.99 0.42 10.83
N THR A 36 23.97 1.27 11.10
CA THR A 36 24.61 1.34 12.43
C THR A 36 24.16 2.54 13.24
N HIS A 37 23.69 3.59 12.55
CA HIS A 37 23.29 4.83 13.22
C HIS A 37 21.89 4.69 13.83
N PRO A 38 21.71 4.98 15.13
CA PRO A 38 20.42 4.78 15.79
C PRO A 38 19.26 5.59 15.19
N LEU A 39 19.53 6.81 14.71
CA LEU A 39 18.48 7.65 14.12
C LEU A 39 18.00 7.11 12.78
N GLU A 40 18.90 6.59 11.96
CA GLU A 40 18.53 5.96 10.70
C GLU A 40 17.74 4.68 10.94
N LYS A 41 18.16 3.89 11.92
CA LYS A 41 17.45 2.67 12.30
C LYS A 41 16.03 2.97 12.75
N ASP A 42 15.86 3.99 13.59
CA ASP A 42 14.56 4.42 14.05
C ASP A 42 13.67 4.88 12.90
N GLY A 43 14.24 5.64 11.96
CA GLY A 43 13.53 6.07 10.76
C GLY A 43 13.01 4.91 9.91
N ILE A 44 13.86 3.89 9.72
CA ILE A 44 13.47 2.69 8.96
C ILE A 44 12.34 1.95 9.68
N LEU A 45 12.45 1.79 10.99
CA LEU A 45 11.42 1.12 11.79
C LEU A 45 10.08 1.86 11.72
N LYS A 46 10.10 3.18 11.74
CA LYS A 46 8.89 3.99 11.59
C LYS A 46 8.27 3.86 10.20
N GLU A 47 9.09 3.77 9.16
CA GLU A 47 8.59 3.53 7.80
C GLU A 47 7.94 2.16 7.69
N ILE A 48 8.55 1.13 8.28
CA ILE A 48 7.97 -0.21 8.31
C ILE A 48 6.62 -0.20 9.01
N ASP A 49 6.51 0.47 10.15
CA ASP A 49 5.25 0.61 10.87
C ASP A 49 4.18 1.29 10.02
N ALA A 50 4.53 2.36 9.34
CA ALA A 50 3.60 3.07 8.46
C ALA A 50 3.13 2.18 7.32
N LEU A 51 4.03 1.38 6.74
CA LEU A 51 3.67 0.44 5.67
C LEU A 51 2.76 -0.67 6.18
N LEU A 52 2.98 -1.16 7.40
CA LEU A 52 2.11 -2.16 8.02
C LEU A 52 0.70 -1.61 8.23
N ASP A 53 0.58 -0.36 8.66
CA ASP A 53 -0.72 0.31 8.78
C ASP A 53 -1.42 0.40 7.42
N LEU A 54 -0.68 0.71 6.36
CA LEU A 54 -1.23 0.75 5.01
C LEU A 54 -1.72 -0.62 4.55
N VAL A 55 -1.00 -1.68 4.89
CA VAL A 55 -1.43 -3.05 4.58
C VAL A 55 -2.77 -3.35 5.26
N ASP A 56 -2.93 -2.94 6.51
CA ASP A 56 -4.18 -3.12 7.24
C ASP A 56 -5.34 -2.35 6.61
N GLN A 57 -5.05 -1.23 5.96
CA GLN A 57 -6.04 -0.38 5.31
C GLN A 57 -6.18 -0.69 3.81
N ALA A 58 -5.56 -1.76 3.34
CA ALA A 58 -5.49 -2.06 1.91
C ALA A 58 -6.87 -2.16 1.24
N ASN A 59 -7.84 -2.76 1.91
CA ASN A 59 -9.19 -2.91 1.35
C ASN A 59 -9.87 -1.55 1.15
N GLU A 60 -9.82 -0.70 2.15
CA GLU A 60 -10.41 0.63 2.10
C GLU A 60 -9.70 1.52 1.08
N ARG A 61 -8.37 1.44 1.04
CA ARG A 61 -7.57 2.16 0.05
C ARG A 61 -7.87 1.69 -1.36
N ALA A 62 -8.09 0.39 -1.55
CA ALA A 62 -8.43 -0.15 -2.86
C ALA A 62 -9.75 0.40 -3.38
N VAL A 63 -10.77 0.47 -2.53
CA VAL A 63 -12.07 1.03 -2.90
C VAL A 63 -11.90 2.48 -3.37
N GLU A 64 -11.15 3.26 -2.62
CA GLU A 64 -10.91 4.66 -2.95
C GLU A 64 -10.12 4.80 -4.27
N LEU A 65 -9.07 4.00 -4.44
CA LEU A 65 -8.25 4.02 -5.65
C LEU A 65 -9.04 3.64 -6.89
N VAL A 66 -9.87 2.61 -6.80
CA VAL A 66 -10.72 2.19 -7.92
C VAL A 66 -11.70 3.29 -8.29
N ARG A 67 -12.30 3.94 -7.29
CA ARG A 67 -13.21 5.05 -7.53
C ARG A 67 -12.51 6.20 -8.25
N ILE A 68 -11.34 6.60 -7.78
CA ILE A 68 -10.56 7.68 -8.40
C ILE A 68 -10.18 7.30 -9.84
N TYR A 69 -9.72 6.09 -10.04
CA TYR A 69 -9.34 5.59 -11.36
C TYR A 69 -10.52 5.65 -12.33
N ASN A 70 -11.70 5.21 -11.88
CA ASN A 70 -12.90 5.22 -12.72
C ASN A 70 -13.34 6.65 -13.05
N GLU A 71 -13.23 7.58 -12.11
CA GLU A 71 -13.54 8.98 -12.34
C GLU A 71 -12.57 9.61 -13.35
N GLU A 72 -11.29 9.37 -13.22
CA GLU A 72 -10.28 9.87 -14.15
C GLU A 72 -10.49 9.32 -15.55
N ARG A 73 -10.80 8.03 -15.64
CA ARG A 73 -11.06 7.37 -16.93
C ARG A 73 -12.28 7.98 -17.61
N LYS A 74 -13.31 8.31 -16.82
CA LYS A 74 -14.52 8.94 -17.34
C LYS A 74 -14.23 10.31 -17.94
N TYR A 75 -13.46 11.13 -17.26
CA TYR A 75 -13.08 12.46 -17.72
C TYR A 75 -12.06 12.41 -18.86
N GLY A 76 -11.18 11.45 -18.84
CA GLY A 76 -10.16 11.26 -19.86
C GLY A 76 -10.72 11.00 -21.24
N HIS A 77 -11.90 10.44 -21.32
CA HIS A 77 -12.57 10.11 -22.59
C HIS A 77 -13.19 11.32 -23.29
N GLU A 78 -13.38 12.39 -22.58
CA GLU A 78 -14.02 13.59 -23.12
C GLU A 78 -13.07 14.52 -23.88
N LYS A 79 -11.83 14.16 -23.97
CA LYS A 79 -10.86 14.97 -24.70
C LYS A 79 -10.94 14.73 -26.19
#